data_c92277e30baed5a2a984542bd1b7f6b5
#
_entry.id   c92277e30baed5a2a984542bd1b7f6b5
#
_cell.length_a   1.000
_cell.length_b   1.000
_cell.length_c   1.000
_cell.angle_alpha   90.00
_cell.angle_beta   90.00
_cell.angle_gamma   90.00
#
_symmetry.space_group_name_H-M   'P 1'
#
loop_
_entity.id
_entity.type
_entity.pdbx_description
1 polymer ?
#
loop_
_entity_poly.entity_id
_entity_poly.type
_entity_poly.pdbx_seq_one_letter_code
_entity_poly.pdbx_strand_id
1 'polypeptide(L)'
;ARAFNARLVEGQVVRLEFDAERQDGYGRTLAYVYLPDGSMVNERLLLAGLAYCFYKTPNTRHEQRLLAAQRRAMREGQGMWRSWNEKEARYTGNAATRRFHRQGCSEARRVSARNRVTFTSRWAAFLAGYSPSRECLPLGHVAR
;
A
#
# COMPACT_ATOMS: atom_id res chain seq x y z
N ALA A 1 11.91 1.11 6.48
CA ALA A 1 11.52 2.08 5.43
C ALA A 1 12.36 3.37 5.49
N ARG A 2 12.35 4.12 6.62
CA ARG A 2 13.01 5.45 6.73
C ARG A 2 14.50 5.41 6.35
N ALA A 3 15.29 4.53 6.97
CA ALA A 3 16.74 4.43 6.69
C ALA A 3 17.03 4.00 5.24
N PHE A 4 16.21 3.13 4.67
CA PHE A 4 16.33 2.73 3.26
C PHE A 4 16.03 3.90 2.33
N ASN A 5 14.95 4.65 2.59
CA ASN A 5 14.61 5.84 1.82
C ASN A 5 15.73 6.89 1.88
N ALA A 6 16.24 7.19 3.08
CA ALA A 6 17.35 8.12 3.27
C ALA A 6 18.57 7.72 2.43
N ARG A 7 19.00 6.45 2.48
CA ARG A 7 20.12 5.96 1.66
C ARG A 7 19.92 6.13 0.14
N LEU A 8 18.67 6.11 -0.32
CA LEU A 8 18.36 6.30 -1.74
C LEU A 8 18.43 7.77 -2.18
N VAL A 9 17.95 8.69 -1.34
CA VAL A 9 17.67 10.06 -1.77
C VAL A 9 18.60 11.10 -1.15
N GLU A 10 19.26 10.79 -0.03
CA GLU A 10 20.14 11.73 0.65
C GLU A 10 21.32 12.12 -0.24
N GLY A 11 21.53 13.43 -0.40
CA GLY A 11 22.56 13.97 -1.29
C GLY A 11 22.28 13.83 -2.80
N GLN A 12 21.10 13.32 -3.18
CA GLN A 12 20.72 13.16 -4.58
C GLN A 12 19.77 14.29 -5.03
N VAL A 13 19.94 14.73 -6.28
CA VAL A 13 18.94 15.55 -6.97
C VAL A 13 17.88 14.59 -7.51
N VAL A 14 16.67 14.69 -7.00
CA VAL A 14 15.53 13.85 -7.41
C VAL A 14 14.56 14.64 -8.29
N ARG A 15 13.91 13.94 -9.21
CA ARG A 15 12.80 14.49 -10.00
C ARG A 15 11.48 14.11 -9.35
N LEU A 16 10.59 15.07 -9.20
CA LEU A 16 9.23 14.83 -8.72
C LEU A 16 8.26 14.83 -9.90
N GLU A 17 7.43 13.80 -9.97
CA GLU A 17 6.30 13.73 -10.89
C GLU A 17 5.01 13.78 -10.06
N PHE A 18 4.12 14.70 -10.43
CA PHE A 18 2.84 14.87 -9.76
C PHE A 18 1.72 14.18 -10.54
N ASP A 19 0.75 13.67 -9.81
CA ASP A 19 -0.54 13.23 -10.34
C ASP A 19 -1.58 14.36 -10.20
N ALA A 20 -2.87 14.03 -10.22
CA ALA A 20 -3.96 15.00 -10.18
C ALA A 20 -3.96 15.85 -8.90
N GLU A 21 -3.78 15.23 -7.74
CA GLU A 21 -3.60 15.92 -6.46
C GLU A 21 -2.12 15.97 -6.08
N ARG A 22 -1.64 17.18 -5.78
CA ARG A 22 -0.23 17.42 -5.39
C ARG A 22 0.00 17.39 -3.88
N GLN A 23 -1.07 17.53 -3.09
CA GLN A 23 -1.00 17.52 -1.63
C GLN A 23 -2.17 16.72 -1.05
N ASP A 24 -1.96 16.14 0.11
CA ASP A 24 -3.03 15.52 0.89
C ASP A 24 -3.72 16.53 1.81
N GLY A 25 -4.77 16.07 2.52
CA GLY A 25 -5.52 16.91 3.46
C GLY A 25 -4.73 17.43 4.67
N TYR A 26 -3.47 16.99 4.84
CA TYR A 26 -2.54 17.45 5.88
C TYR A 26 -1.45 18.37 5.30
N GLY A 27 -1.53 18.78 4.03
CA GLY A 27 -0.54 19.60 3.36
C GLY A 27 0.75 18.86 2.96
N ARG A 28 0.80 17.53 3.04
CA ARG A 28 1.98 16.76 2.62
C ARG A 28 2.01 16.63 1.10
N THR A 29 3.18 16.84 0.51
CA THR A 29 3.39 16.67 -0.93
C THR A 29 3.18 15.20 -1.34
N LEU A 30 2.38 14.99 -2.38
CA LEU A 30 2.14 13.70 -3.02
C LEU A 30 2.89 13.69 -4.37
N ALA A 31 3.88 12.83 -4.50
CA ALA A 31 4.68 12.73 -5.72
C ALA A 31 5.20 11.32 -5.96
N TYR A 32 5.46 11.00 -7.21
CA TYR A 32 6.36 9.93 -7.61
C TYR A 32 7.76 10.50 -7.68
N VAL A 33 8.70 9.88 -6.98
CA VAL A 33 10.06 10.37 -6.82
C VAL A 33 11.00 9.53 -7.69
N TYR A 34 11.76 10.18 -8.56
CA TYR A 34 12.72 9.52 -9.46
C TYR A 34 14.15 9.91 -9.11
N LEU A 35 15.02 8.91 -9.06
CA LEU A 35 16.45 9.07 -8.92
C LEU A 35 17.09 9.49 -10.27
N PRO A 36 18.35 9.97 -10.25
CA PRO A 36 19.08 10.32 -11.49
C PRO A 36 19.20 9.15 -12.49
N ASP A 37 19.20 7.91 -12.02
CA ASP A 37 19.23 6.69 -12.85
C ASP A 37 17.86 6.34 -13.48
N GLY A 38 16.83 7.15 -13.24
CA GLY A 38 15.46 6.95 -13.75
C GLY A 38 14.62 5.97 -12.92
N SER A 39 15.17 5.37 -11.89
CA SER A 39 14.39 4.46 -11.03
C SER A 39 13.44 5.23 -10.11
N MET A 40 12.25 4.66 -9.87
CA MET A 40 11.23 5.27 -9.00
C MET A 40 11.43 4.80 -7.55
N VAL A 41 11.63 5.75 -6.63
CA VAL A 41 11.84 5.48 -5.19
C VAL A 41 10.63 4.78 -4.59
N ASN A 42 9.41 5.19 -4.95
CA ASN A 42 8.15 4.57 -4.51
C ASN A 42 8.13 3.07 -4.84
N GLU A 43 8.52 2.71 -6.07
CA GLU A 43 8.61 1.32 -6.52
C GLU A 43 9.71 0.54 -5.79
N ARG A 44 10.88 1.14 -5.58
CA ARG A 44 12.00 0.50 -4.85
C ARG A 44 11.64 0.16 -3.41
N LEU A 45 10.86 1.01 -2.74
CA LEU A 45 10.34 0.72 -1.40
C LEU A 45 9.41 -0.48 -1.39
N LEU A 46 8.55 -0.61 -2.41
CA LEU A 46 7.64 -1.75 -2.56
C LEU A 46 8.40 -3.03 -2.87
N LEU A 47 9.35 -2.99 -3.81
CA LEU A 47 10.21 -4.14 -4.15
C LEU A 47 11.03 -4.65 -2.97
N ALA A 48 11.46 -3.75 -2.09
CA ALA A 48 12.16 -4.11 -0.86
C ALA A 48 11.21 -4.62 0.26
N GLY A 49 9.90 -4.64 0.03
CA GLY A 49 8.91 -5.03 1.03
C GLY A 49 8.84 -4.10 2.24
N LEU A 50 9.19 -2.83 2.06
CA LEU A 50 9.22 -1.82 3.12
C LEU A 50 7.99 -0.89 3.13
N ALA A 51 7.12 -1.08 2.16
CA ALA A 51 5.86 -0.37 2.00
C ALA A 51 4.82 -1.30 1.36
N TYR A 52 3.56 -0.91 1.41
CA TYR A 52 2.48 -1.50 0.63
C TYR A 52 1.71 -0.41 -0.12
N CYS A 53 1.04 -0.80 -1.20
CA CYS A 53 0.27 0.12 -2.01
C CYS A 53 -0.89 0.74 -1.21
N PHE A 54 -1.03 2.05 -1.34
CA PHE A 54 -2.13 2.81 -0.78
C PHE A 54 -2.89 3.47 -1.92
N TYR A 55 -3.98 2.83 -2.34
CA TYR A 55 -4.84 3.37 -3.38
C TYR A 55 -5.56 4.64 -2.91
N LYS A 56 -5.47 5.69 -3.70
CA LYS A 56 -6.15 6.96 -3.45
C LYS A 56 -6.48 7.65 -4.77
N THR A 57 -7.77 7.68 -5.12
CA THR A 57 -8.25 8.50 -6.23
C THR A 57 -8.10 9.98 -5.89
N PRO A 58 -7.80 10.85 -6.86
CA PRO A 58 -7.62 10.57 -8.28
C PRO A 58 -6.17 10.17 -8.69
N ASN A 59 -5.25 10.01 -7.75
CA ASN A 59 -3.84 9.72 -8.00
C ASN A 59 -3.61 8.23 -8.30
N THR A 60 -3.78 7.83 -9.55
CA THR A 60 -3.76 6.43 -9.97
C THR A 60 -2.81 6.13 -11.13
N ARG A 61 -2.04 7.13 -11.60
CA ARG A 61 -1.18 7.04 -12.81
C ARG A 61 -0.29 5.80 -12.83
N HIS A 62 0.39 5.48 -11.74
CA HIS A 62 1.32 4.35 -11.65
C HIS A 62 0.79 3.18 -10.82
N GLU A 63 -0.52 3.11 -10.62
CA GLU A 63 -1.15 2.10 -9.75
C GLU A 63 -0.75 0.67 -10.12
N GLN A 64 -0.87 0.30 -11.41
CA GLN A 64 -0.57 -1.05 -11.87
C GLN A 64 0.91 -1.40 -11.69
N ARG A 65 1.82 -0.47 -12.00
CA ARG A 65 3.26 -0.62 -11.82
C ARG A 65 3.62 -0.86 -10.35
N LEU A 66 3.08 -0.03 -9.46
CA LEU A 66 3.34 -0.14 -8.02
C LEU A 66 2.75 -1.43 -7.43
N LEU A 67 1.55 -1.82 -7.87
CA LEU A 67 0.96 -3.08 -7.43
C LEU A 67 1.75 -4.30 -7.94
N ALA A 68 2.29 -4.25 -9.14
CA ALA A 68 3.16 -5.30 -9.67
C ALA A 68 4.45 -5.43 -8.84
N ALA A 69 5.06 -4.32 -8.42
CA ALA A 69 6.22 -4.29 -7.54
C ALA A 69 5.92 -4.91 -6.16
N GLN A 70 4.78 -4.56 -5.56
CA GLN A 70 4.32 -5.17 -4.31
C GLN A 70 4.14 -6.68 -4.45
N ARG A 71 3.43 -7.13 -5.49
CA ARG A 71 3.19 -8.55 -5.76
C ARG A 71 4.49 -9.33 -5.94
N ARG A 72 5.48 -8.71 -6.58
CA ARG A 72 6.81 -9.30 -6.72
C ARG A 72 7.49 -9.45 -5.35
N ALA A 73 7.53 -8.40 -4.54
CA ALA A 73 8.09 -8.44 -3.19
C ALA A 73 7.40 -9.50 -2.30
N MET A 74 6.07 -9.65 -2.42
CA MET A 74 5.30 -10.69 -1.73
C MET A 74 5.76 -12.08 -2.14
N ARG A 75 5.85 -12.36 -3.45
CA ARG A 75 6.29 -13.69 -3.96
C ARG A 75 7.72 -14.02 -3.55
N GLU A 76 8.60 -13.02 -3.54
CA GLU A 76 10.02 -13.17 -3.19
C GLU A 76 10.28 -13.12 -1.68
N GLY A 77 9.24 -12.91 -0.85
CA GLY A 77 9.38 -12.82 0.60
C GLY A 77 10.26 -11.67 1.07
N GLN A 78 10.19 -10.51 0.41
CA GLN A 78 11.00 -9.34 0.75
C GLN A 78 10.44 -8.56 1.94
N GLY A 79 11.32 -8.04 2.78
CA GLY A 79 10.97 -7.13 3.88
C GLY A 79 9.87 -7.68 4.80
N MET A 80 8.74 -6.96 4.90
CA MET A 80 7.60 -7.35 5.74
C MET A 80 6.90 -8.64 5.28
N TRP A 81 7.13 -9.07 4.05
CA TRP A 81 6.55 -10.28 3.48
C TRP A 81 7.35 -11.53 3.81
N ARG A 82 8.56 -11.37 4.40
CA ARG A 82 9.38 -12.50 4.83
C ARG A 82 8.70 -13.23 5.98
N SER A 83 8.63 -14.55 5.86
CA SER A 83 8.03 -15.39 6.89
C SER A 83 6.59 -14.99 7.25
N TRP A 84 5.86 -14.48 6.26
CA TRP A 84 4.45 -14.14 6.46
C TRP A 84 3.68 -15.37 6.89
N ASN A 85 3.14 -15.30 8.09
CA ASN A 85 2.33 -16.38 8.66
C ASN A 85 1.12 -15.73 9.34
N GLU A 86 -0.07 -16.10 8.91
CA GLU A 86 -1.32 -15.64 9.52
C GLU A 86 -2.32 -16.77 9.58
N LYS A 87 -3.15 -16.75 10.61
CA LYS A 87 -4.32 -17.62 10.68
C LYS A 87 -5.38 -17.14 9.69
N GLU A 88 -6.06 -18.06 9.05
CA GLU A 88 -7.21 -17.75 8.20
C GLU A 88 -8.23 -16.91 8.97
N ALA A 89 -8.63 -15.79 8.40
CA ALA A 89 -9.63 -14.91 8.98
C ALA A 89 -10.34 -14.14 7.86
N ARG A 90 -11.62 -13.85 8.08
CA ARG A 90 -12.41 -13.10 7.10
C ARG A 90 -12.20 -11.60 7.24
N TYR A 91 -12.00 -10.96 6.11
CA TYR A 91 -11.90 -9.52 5.98
C TYR A 91 -12.92 -9.00 4.97
N THR A 92 -13.44 -7.82 5.21
CA THR A 92 -14.35 -7.12 4.30
C THR A 92 -13.56 -6.04 3.57
N GLY A 93 -13.46 -6.12 2.25
CA GLY A 93 -12.91 -5.09 1.39
C GLY A 93 -13.98 -4.15 0.88
N ASN A 94 -13.63 -2.89 0.68
CA ASN A 94 -14.42 -1.89 -0.02
C ASN A 94 -13.77 -1.63 -1.39
N ALA A 95 -14.42 -2.06 -2.47
CA ALA A 95 -13.89 -1.92 -3.83
C ALA A 95 -13.71 -0.45 -4.27
N ALA A 96 -14.53 0.47 -3.77
CA ALA A 96 -14.42 1.88 -4.11
C ALA A 96 -13.19 2.56 -3.49
N THR A 97 -12.81 2.18 -2.27
CA THR A 97 -11.68 2.80 -1.55
C THR A 97 -10.43 1.94 -1.51
N ARG A 98 -10.58 0.65 -1.87
CA ARG A 98 -9.56 -0.40 -1.71
C ARG A 98 -8.97 -0.47 -0.29
N ARG A 99 -9.85 -0.32 0.71
CA ARG A 99 -9.54 -0.60 2.11
C ARG A 99 -10.16 -1.92 2.51
N PHE A 100 -9.42 -2.70 3.30
CA PHE A 100 -9.98 -3.89 3.93
C PHE A 100 -10.07 -3.70 5.46
N HIS A 101 -11.07 -4.33 6.02
CA HIS A 101 -11.50 -4.21 7.41
C HIS A 101 -11.57 -5.58 8.05
N ARG A 102 -11.28 -5.68 9.34
CA ARG A 102 -11.52 -6.88 10.12
C ARG A 102 -13.02 -7.16 10.17
N GLN A 103 -13.39 -8.43 10.13
CA GLN A 103 -14.78 -8.84 10.35
C GLN A 103 -15.30 -8.30 11.70
N GLY A 104 -16.53 -7.79 11.72
CA GLY A 104 -17.13 -7.19 12.92
C GLY A 104 -16.79 -5.72 13.18
N CYS A 105 -15.84 -5.13 12.44
CA CYS A 105 -15.57 -3.70 12.51
C CYS A 105 -16.79 -2.88 12.04
N SER A 106 -17.08 -1.77 12.73
CA SER A 106 -18.20 -0.87 12.38
C SER A 106 -18.08 -0.36 10.95
N GLU A 107 -16.87 -0.01 10.50
CA GLU A 107 -16.61 0.44 9.13
C GLU A 107 -16.87 -0.67 8.09
N ALA A 108 -16.57 -1.93 8.42
CA ALA A 108 -16.89 -3.06 7.55
C ALA A 108 -18.40 -3.18 7.28
N ARG A 109 -19.22 -2.90 8.30
CA ARG A 109 -20.68 -2.93 8.17
C ARG A 109 -21.26 -1.82 7.28
N ARG A 110 -20.56 -0.69 7.21
CA ARG A 110 -20.95 0.47 6.37
C ARG A 110 -20.62 0.30 4.89
N VAL A 111 -19.82 -0.72 4.52
CA VAL A 111 -19.52 -1.00 3.11
C VAL A 111 -20.79 -1.45 2.40
N SER A 112 -21.20 -0.70 1.38
CA SER A 112 -22.39 -1.04 0.58
C SER A 112 -22.24 -2.40 -0.10
N ALA A 113 -23.32 -3.11 -0.32
CA ALA A 113 -23.30 -4.46 -0.92
C ALA A 113 -22.57 -4.49 -2.27
N ARG A 114 -22.79 -3.48 -3.12
CA ARG A 114 -22.14 -3.36 -4.45
C ARG A 114 -20.62 -3.22 -4.39
N ASN A 115 -20.08 -2.68 -3.29
CA ASN A 115 -18.63 -2.44 -3.11
C ASN A 115 -17.98 -3.49 -2.19
N ARG A 116 -18.77 -4.44 -1.66
CA ARG A 116 -18.29 -5.41 -0.68
C ARG A 116 -17.57 -6.56 -1.36
N VAL A 117 -16.32 -6.76 -0.95
CA VAL A 117 -15.48 -7.89 -1.35
C VAL A 117 -15.06 -8.64 -0.10
N THR A 118 -15.01 -9.97 -0.16
CA THR A 118 -14.55 -10.79 0.97
C THR A 118 -13.17 -11.35 0.68
N PHE A 119 -12.28 -11.28 1.67
CA PHE A 119 -10.96 -11.92 1.64
C PHE A 119 -10.84 -12.91 2.78
N THR A 120 -10.17 -14.03 2.54
CA THR A 120 -9.90 -15.08 3.54
C THR A 120 -8.61 -14.86 4.31
N SER A 121 -7.82 -13.85 3.93
CA SER A 121 -6.57 -13.48 4.59
C SER A 121 -6.19 -12.04 4.26
N ARG A 122 -5.33 -11.44 5.09
CA ARG A 122 -4.70 -10.14 4.78
C ARG A 122 -3.80 -10.26 3.55
N TRP A 123 -3.11 -11.40 3.40
CA TRP A 123 -2.31 -11.70 2.21
C TRP A 123 -3.13 -11.56 0.94
N ALA A 124 -4.30 -12.19 0.87
CA ALA A 124 -5.20 -12.10 -0.27
C ALA A 124 -5.64 -10.66 -0.55
N ALA A 125 -5.93 -9.89 0.51
CA ALA A 125 -6.30 -8.49 0.37
C ALA A 125 -5.15 -7.62 -0.18
N PHE A 126 -3.92 -7.77 0.34
CA PHE A 126 -2.74 -7.08 -0.18
C PHE A 126 -2.44 -7.47 -1.63
N LEU A 127 -2.53 -8.77 -1.96
CA LEU A 127 -2.30 -9.27 -3.31
C LEU A 127 -3.31 -8.67 -4.31
N ALA A 128 -4.53 -8.41 -3.87
CA ALA A 128 -5.57 -7.74 -4.65
C ALA A 128 -5.41 -6.20 -4.70
N GLY A 129 -4.40 -5.62 -4.04
CA GLY A 129 -4.15 -4.19 -4.02
C GLY A 129 -4.95 -3.40 -2.99
N TYR A 130 -5.49 -4.08 -1.98
CA TYR A 130 -6.16 -3.43 -0.86
C TYR A 130 -5.17 -3.14 0.27
N SER A 131 -5.41 -2.07 1.01
CA SER A 131 -4.64 -1.71 2.20
C SER A 131 -5.51 -1.74 3.45
N PRO A 132 -4.93 -1.98 4.65
CA PRO A 132 -5.70 -2.07 5.88
C PRO A 132 -6.36 -0.73 6.23
N SER A 133 -7.59 -0.79 6.72
CA SER A 133 -8.23 0.35 7.35
C SER A 133 -7.55 0.64 8.69
N ARG A 134 -7.08 1.87 8.89
CA ARG A 134 -6.41 2.29 10.13
C ARG A 134 -7.30 2.19 11.36
N GLU A 135 -8.59 2.37 11.20
CA GLU A 135 -9.56 2.31 12.29
C GLU A 135 -9.78 0.89 12.80
N CYS A 136 -9.78 -0.09 11.89
CA CYS A 136 -9.99 -1.50 12.24
C CYS A 136 -8.70 -2.29 12.45
N LEU A 137 -7.63 -1.87 11.80
CA LEU A 137 -6.34 -2.56 11.75
C LEU A 137 -5.23 -1.51 11.88
N PRO A 138 -4.96 -1.00 13.09
CA PRO A 138 -3.85 -0.09 13.33
C PRO A 138 -2.54 -0.69 12.83
N LEU A 139 -1.65 0.15 12.30
CA LEU A 139 -0.39 -0.26 11.63
C LEU A 139 0.49 -1.23 12.45
N GLY A 140 0.43 -1.19 13.78
CA GLY A 140 1.15 -2.13 14.65
C GLY A 140 0.66 -3.58 14.59
N HIS A 141 -0.48 -3.86 13.96
CA HIS A 141 -1.07 -5.20 13.83
C HIS A 141 -0.86 -5.82 12.44
N VAL A 142 -0.25 -5.09 11.52
CA VAL A 142 -0.04 -5.56 10.13
C VAL A 142 1.25 -6.37 10.00
N ALA A 143 2.17 -6.21 10.92
CA ALA A 143 3.52 -6.78 10.87
C ALA A 143 3.78 -7.91 11.90
N ARG A 144 2.73 -8.57 12.41
CA ARG A 144 2.90 -9.71 13.32
C ARG A 144 2.15 -10.93 12.80
#